data_2ba28b1aed3e95893a10a5c3bb348d40
#
_entry.id   2ba28b1aed3e95893a10a5c3bb348d40
#
_cell.length_a   1.000
_cell.length_b   1.000
_cell.length_c   1.000
_cell.angle_alpha   90.00
_cell.angle_beta   90.00
_cell.angle_gamma   90.00
#
_symmetry.space_group_name_H-M   'P 1'
#
loop_
_entity.id
_entity.type
_entity.pdbx_description
1 polymer ?
#
loop_
_entity_poly.entity_id
_entity_poly.type
_entity_poly.pdbx_seq_one_letter_code
_entity_poly.pdbx_strand_id
1 'polypeptide(L)'
;KRDEFNKLIRQCRRGKVDMIIVKSISRFARNTLDCIKITRMLREIKVDVYFEEQNLHSIDPASEFYISIHGSIAQSESENISHNVAWGKARSAKEGNVSFSYKSFLGYRKGADGKPEIVPEQAVTVRQIYERFLSGRSLQQIADELTGSGIPTPMGKTVWQPGVIQSILSNEKYKGDALLGKTYTEDCISKKVRVNAGERPQYYVENNHPAIIDAATFARVQEELARRASKRKVKQVGTKTEQGKYSSKYALTELLVCGECG
;
A
#
# COMPACT_ATOMS: atom_id res chain seq x y z
N LYS A 1 -15.08 -9.81 7.14
CA LYS A 1 -15.78 -10.39 8.29
C LYS A 1 -16.78 -11.39 7.75
N ARG A 2 -16.87 -12.58 8.35
CA ARG A 2 -17.80 -13.66 7.95
C ARG A 2 -18.90 -13.80 9.01
N ASP A 3 -19.65 -12.72 9.21
CA ASP A 3 -20.62 -12.67 10.31
C ASP A 3 -21.72 -13.73 10.16
N GLU A 4 -22.19 -13.98 8.93
CA GLU A 4 -23.18 -15.02 8.63
C GLU A 4 -22.62 -16.44 8.83
N PHE A 5 -21.38 -16.70 8.42
CA PHE A 5 -20.72 -17.97 8.67
C PHE A 5 -20.55 -18.26 10.18
N ASN A 6 -20.18 -17.24 10.94
CA ASN A 6 -20.06 -17.35 12.39
C ASN A 6 -21.43 -17.58 13.08
N LYS A 7 -22.51 -17.06 12.50
CA LYS A 7 -23.87 -17.36 12.96
C LYS A 7 -24.23 -18.83 12.69
N LEU A 8 -23.92 -19.33 11.49
CA LEU A 8 -24.11 -20.72 11.13
C LEU A 8 -23.38 -21.67 12.10
N ILE A 9 -22.09 -21.42 12.36
CA ILE A 9 -21.31 -22.22 13.32
C ILE A 9 -21.94 -22.20 14.72
N ARG A 10 -22.49 -21.07 15.15
CA ARG A 10 -23.21 -20.99 16.44
C ARG A 10 -24.48 -21.83 16.44
N GLN A 11 -25.21 -21.91 15.33
CA GLN A 11 -26.40 -22.77 15.19
C GLN A 11 -26.03 -24.24 15.22
N CYS A 12 -24.96 -24.65 14.56
CA CYS A 12 -24.42 -26.02 14.63
C CYS A 12 -24.10 -26.42 16.08
N ARG A 13 -23.42 -25.57 16.82
CA ARG A 13 -23.10 -25.81 18.25
C ARG A 13 -24.34 -25.92 19.15
N ARG A 14 -25.48 -25.37 18.71
CA ARG A 14 -26.77 -25.47 19.42
C ARG A 14 -27.59 -26.66 18.99
N GLY A 15 -27.06 -27.55 18.14
CA GLY A 15 -27.77 -28.73 17.64
C GLY A 15 -28.95 -28.38 16.72
N LYS A 16 -28.94 -27.25 16.02
CA LYS A 16 -29.99 -26.83 15.10
C LYS A 16 -29.69 -27.16 13.63
N VAL A 17 -28.52 -27.68 13.36
CA VAL A 17 -28.04 -28.00 12.00
C VAL A 17 -27.30 -29.34 12.08
N ASP A 18 -27.72 -30.29 11.27
CA ASP A 18 -27.14 -31.64 11.19
C ASP A 18 -26.13 -31.75 10.03
N MET A 19 -26.33 -30.95 8.96
CA MET A 19 -25.48 -30.99 7.78
C MET A 19 -25.34 -29.57 7.18
N ILE A 20 -24.15 -29.27 6.69
CA ILE A 20 -23.86 -28.07 5.91
C ILE A 20 -23.50 -28.49 4.48
N ILE A 21 -24.22 -27.97 3.49
CA ILE A 21 -23.89 -28.18 2.07
C ILE A 21 -23.13 -26.97 1.55
N VAL A 22 -21.97 -27.21 0.97
CA VAL A 22 -21.10 -26.17 0.43
C VAL A 22 -20.69 -26.53 -0.98
N LYS A 23 -20.70 -25.56 -1.88
CA LYS A 23 -20.36 -25.81 -3.27
C LYS A 23 -18.94 -26.40 -3.44
N SER A 24 -17.95 -25.87 -2.71
CA SER A 24 -16.56 -26.35 -2.78
C SER A 24 -15.76 -26.01 -1.53
N ILE A 25 -14.63 -26.68 -1.33
CA ILE A 25 -13.69 -26.46 -0.22
C ILE A 25 -13.21 -25.00 -0.20
N SER A 26 -12.92 -24.40 -1.36
CA SER A 26 -12.46 -23.01 -1.48
C SER A 26 -13.49 -21.96 -1.05
N ARG A 27 -14.79 -22.30 -1.13
CA ARG A 27 -15.91 -21.46 -0.65
C ARG A 27 -16.11 -21.59 0.85
N PHE A 28 -15.81 -22.75 1.41
CA PHE A 28 -15.99 -23.02 2.83
C PHE A 28 -14.94 -22.29 3.69
N ALA A 29 -13.66 -22.40 3.37
CA ALA A 29 -12.57 -21.78 4.11
C ALA A 29 -11.59 -21.02 3.20
N ARG A 30 -10.88 -20.04 3.79
CA ARG A 30 -9.89 -19.20 3.07
C ARG A 30 -8.53 -19.88 2.95
N ASN A 31 -8.24 -20.81 3.80
CA ASN A 31 -7.03 -21.61 3.80
C ASN A 31 -7.34 -23.02 4.31
N THR A 32 -6.45 -23.95 4.03
CA THR A 32 -6.57 -25.36 4.36
C THR A 32 -6.64 -25.60 5.86
N LEU A 33 -5.83 -24.89 6.64
CA LEU A 33 -5.79 -25.04 8.09
C LEU A 33 -7.11 -24.66 8.75
N ASP A 34 -7.72 -23.56 8.32
CA ASP A 34 -9.04 -23.18 8.82
C ASP A 34 -10.12 -24.19 8.40
N CYS A 35 -10.02 -24.72 7.17
CA CYS A 35 -10.93 -25.75 6.68
C CYS A 35 -10.88 -26.99 7.58
N ILE A 36 -9.69 -27.55 7.81
CA ILE A 36 -9.48 -28.74 8.66
C ILE A 36 -9.91 -28.47 10.10
N LYS A 37 -9.58 -27.34 10.69
CA LYS A 37 -9.99 -26.99 12.06
C LYS A 37 -11.51 -26.94 12.19
N ILE A 38 -12.19 -26.28 11.25
CA ILE A 38 -13.64 -26.13 11.31
C ILE A 38 -14.33 -27.46 11.07
N THR A 39 -13.90 -28.27 10.09
CA THR A 39 -14.48 -29.58 9.81
C THR A 39 -14.27 -30.54 10.99
N ARG A 40 -13.11 -30.54 11.66
CA ARG A 40 -12.86 -31.32 12.88
C ARG A 40 -13.83 -30.92 14.00
N MET A 41 -13.95 -29.62 14.27
CA MET A 41 -14.86 -29.11 15.29
C MET A 41 -16.33 -29.48 14.98
N LEU A 42 -16.75 -29.41 13.72
CA LEU A 42 -18.11 -29.79 13.32
C LEU A 42 -18.33 -31.29 13.45
N ARG A 43 -17.35 -32.12 13.12
CA ARG A 43 -17.37 -33.58 13.30
C ARG A 43 -17.53 -33.96 14.78
N GLU A 44 -16.84 -33.27 15.70
CA GLU A 44 -16.95 -33.50 17.16
C GLU A 44 -18.39 -33.30 17.66
N ILE A 45 -19.12 -32.34 17.07
CA ILE A 45 -20.54 -32.10 17.39
C ILE A 45 -21.51 -32.84 16.45
N LYS A 46 -21.03 -33.84 15.68
CA LYS A 46 -21.78 -34.66 14.75
C LYS A 46 -22.50 -33.92 13.63
N VAL A 47 -21.93 -32.78 13.20
CA VAL A 47 -22.42 -32.01 12.04
C VAL A 47 -21.53 -32.34 10.84
N ASP A 48 -22.12 -32.84 9.77
CA ASP A 48 -21.41 -33.12 8.53
C ASP A 48 -21.28 -31.86 7.65
N VAL A 49 -20.21 -31.80 6.84
CA VAL A 49 -20.05 -30.83 5.76
C VAL A 49 -19.92 -31.57 4.45
N TYR A 50 -20.88 -31.41 3.58
CA TYR A 50 -20.86 -31.97 2.23
C TYR A 50 -20.33 -30.95 1.23
N PHE A 51 -19.24 -31.28 0.55
CA PHE A 51 -18.65 -30.50 -0.52
C PHE A 51 -19.14 -31.01 -1.87
N GLU A 52 -20.06 -30.30 -2.52
CA GLU A 52 -20.76 -30.70 -3.71
C GLU A 52 -19.82 -30.99 -4.91
N GLU A 53 -18.92 -30.05 -5.24
CA GLU A 53 -17.98 -30.18 -6.38
C GLU A 53 -16.99 -31.36 -6.20
N GLN A 54 -16.62 -31.66 -4.95
CA GLN A 54 -15.68 -32.75 -4.65
C GLN A 54 -16.38 -34.06 -4.31
N ASN A 55 -17.71 -34.05 -4.20
CA ASN A 55 -18.52 -35.19 -3.73
C ASN A 55 -17.93 -35.82 -2.44
N LEU A 56 -17.66 -34.99 -1.46
CA LEU A 56 -16.91 -35.35 -0.26
C LEU A 56 -17.66 -34.96 1.02
N HIS A 57 -17.82 -35.93 1.91
CA HIS A 57 -18.35 -35.73 3.26
C HIS A 57 -17.25 -35.53 4.28
N SER A 58 -17.37 -34.54 5.14
CA SER A 58 -16.36 -34.25 6.16
C SER A 58 -16.24 -35.32 7.24
N ILE A 59 -17.27 -36.16 7.40
CA ILE A 59 -17.30 -37.28 8.36
C ILE A 59 -16.40 -38.42 7.87
N ASP A 60 -16.17 -38.58 6.56
CA ASP A 60 -15.34 -39.64 6.04
C ASP A 60 -13.92 -39.60 6.55
N PRO A 61 -13.31 -40.73 6.98
CA PRO A 61 -11.93 -40.72 7.49
C PRO A 61 -10.89 -40.15 6.54
N ALA A 62 -11.09 -40.37 5.23
CA ALA A 62 -10.21 -39.87 4.18
C ALA A 62 -10.40 -38.37 3.85
N SER A 63 -11.43 -37.74 4.41
CA SER A 63 -11.80 -36.36 4.06
C SER A 63 -10.68 -35.34 4.34
N GLU A 64 -9.96 -35.51 5.46
CA GLU A 64 -8.86 -34.61 5.83
C GLU A 64 -7.69 -34.70 4.85
N PHE A 65 -7.40 -35.89 4.35
CA PHE A 65 -6.38 -36.09 3.34
C PHE A 65 -6.76 -35.39 2.03
N TYR A 66 -8.02 -35.56 1.58
CA TYR A 66 -8.54 -34.85 0.40
C TYR A 66 -8.53 -33.33 0.57
N ILE A 67 -8.98 -32.81 1.71
CA ILE A 67 -8.97 -31.38 2.01
C ILE A 67 -7.53 -30.86 2.00
N SER A 68 -6.57 -31.59 2.55
CA SER A 68 -5.16 -31.20 2.56
C SER A 68 -4.58 -31.13 1.16
N ILE A 69 -4.85 -32.13 0.32
CA ILE A 69 -4.39 -32.13 -1.08
C ILE A 69 -5.02 -30.99 -1.86
N HIS A 70 -6.34 -30.84 -1.83
CA HIS A 70 -7.03 -29.76 -2.53
C HIS A 70 -6.57 -28.38 -2.03
N GLY A 71 -6.34 -28.24 -0.74
CA GLY A 71 -5.82 -27.01 -0.18
C GLY A 71 -4.39 -26.69 -0.64
N SER A 72 -3.55 -27.70 -0.73
CA SER A 72 -2.17 -27.55 -1.25
C SER A 72 -2.15 -27.19 -2.73
N ILE A 73 -3.02 -27.80 -3.54
CA ILE A 73 -3.18 -27.49 -4.97
C ILE A 73 -3.64 -26.03 -5.12
N ALA A 74 -4.70 -25.62 -4.42
CA ALA A 74 -5.24 -24.25 -4.49
C ALA A 74 -4.22 -23.21 -4.02
N GLN A 75 -3.41 -23.52 -3.02
CA GLN A 75 -2.32 -22.66 -2.58
C GLN A 75 -1.24 -22.55 -3.64
N SER A 76 -0.79 -23.67 -4.19
CA SER A 76 0.22 -23.71 -5.25
C SER A 76 -0.24 -22.95 -6.50
N GLU A 77 -1.51 -23.09 -6.89
CA GLU A 77 -2.08 -22.30 -7.99
C GLU A 77 -2.08 -20.80 -7.70
N SER A 78 -2.45 -20.39 -6.48
CA SER A 78 -2.41 -18.98 -6.05
C SER A 78 -0.98 -18.42 -6.05
N GLU A 79 0.01 -19.21 -5.63
CA GLU A 79 1.44 -18.87 -5.68
C GLU A 79 1.92 -18.72 -7.12
N ASN A 80 1.56 -19.64 -8.01
CA ASN A 80 1.90 -19.59 -9.43
C ASN A 80 1.30 -18.36 -10.11
N ILE A 81 0.03 -18.04 -9.87
CA ILE A 81 -0.61 -16.84 -10.40
C ILE A 81 0.12 -15.60 -9.90
N SER A 82 0.43 -15.54 -8.60
CA SER A 82 1.16 -14.40 -8.00
C SER A 82 2.55 -14.25 -8.62
N HIS A 83 3.27 -15.35 -8.81
CA HIS A 83 4.58 -15.37 -9.45
C HIS A 83 4.51 -14.89 -10.91
N ASN A 84 3.55 -15.40 -11.68
CA ASN A 84 3.34 -15.01 -13.08
C ASN A 84 3.00 -13.51 -13.20
N VAL A 85 2.15 -12.98 -12.33
CA VAL A 85 1.83 -11.54 -12.29
C VAL A 85 3.07 -10.72 -11.92
N ALA A 86 3.85 -11.16 -10.95
CA ALA A 86 5.10 -10.48 -10.56
C ALA A 86 6.13 -10.49 -11.69
N TRP A 87 6.30 -11.63 -12.36
CA TRP A 87 7.17 -11.78 -13.53
C TRP A 87 6.71 -10.90 -14.69
N GLY A 88 5.41 -10.90 -15.02
CA GLY A 88 4.85 -10.04 -16.07
C GLY A 88 5.09 -8.55 -15.79
N LYS A 89 4.90 -8.12 -14.53
CA LYS A 89 5.22 -6.74 -14.11
C LYS A 89 6.72 -6.41 -14.23
N ALA A 90 7.58 -7.33 -13.82
CA ALA A 90 9.03 -7.14 -13.92
C ALA A 90 9.49 -7.05 -15.39
N ARG A 91 8.94 -7.90 -16.27
CA ARG A 91 9.21 -7.86 -17.71
C ARG A 91 8.73 -6.55 -18.32
N SER A 92 7.49 -6.15 -18.06
CA SER A 92 6.93 -4.87 -18.51
C SER A 92 7.77 -3.67 -18.04
N ALA A 93 8.27 -3.73 -16.80
CA ALA A 93 9.17 -2.72 -16.25
C ALA A 93 10.52 -2.68 -16.97
N LYS A 94 11.10 -3.85 -17.27
CA LYS A 94 12.36 -3.96 -18.05
C LYS A 94 12.20 -3.42 -19.48
N GLU A 95 11.02 -3.58 -20.07
CA GLU A 95 10.67 -3.04 -21.39
C GLU A 95 10.34 -1.53 -21.35
N GLY A 96 10.41 -0.89 -20.17
CA GLY A 96 10.13 0.55 -19.99
C GLY A 96 8.64 0.92 -20.03
N ASN A 97 7.75 -0.05 -19.94
CA ASN A 97 6.31 0.20 -19.93
C ASN A 97 5.86 0.73 -18.56
N VAL A 98 5.59 2.02 -18.49
CA VAL A 98 5.19 2.70 -17.26
C VAL A 98 3.67 2.75 -17.12
N SER A 99 3.17 2.26 -15.99
CA SER A 99 1.76 2.38 -15.64
C SER A 99 1.51 3.64 -14.81
N PHE A 100 0.45 4.39 -15.17
CA PHE A 100 -0.01 5.56 -14.44
C PHE A 100 -1.37 5.30 -13.79
N SER A 101 -1.50 5.71 -12.54
CA SER A 101 -2.80 5.76 -11.85
C SER A 101 -3.47 7.12 -12.11
N TYR A 102 -3.90 7.37 -13.34
CA TYR A 102 -4.44 8.66 -13.78
C TYR A 102 -5.55 9.21 -12.87
N LYS A 103 -6.31 8.34 -12.21
CA LYS A 103 -7.39 8.73 -11.31
C LYS A 103 -6.90 9.49 -10.06
N SER A 104 -5.66 9.29 -9.66
CA SER A 104 -5.07 9.88 -8.45
C SER A 104 -3.75 10.62 -8.73
N PHE A 105 -3.44 10.87 -10.01
CA PHE A 105 -2.20 11.49 -10.42
C PHE A 105 -2.46 12.86 -11.03
N LEU A 106 -2.17 13.92 -10.29
CA LEU A 106 -2.41 15.30 -10.70
C LEU A 106 -1.52 15.69 -11.89
N GLY A 107 -2.08 16.41 -12.85
CA GLY A 107 -1.33 16.96 -13.97
C GLY A 107 -1.27 16.08 -15.21
N TYR A 108 -1.72 14.82 -15.12
CA TYR A 108 -1.72 13.91 -16.27
C TYR A 108 -3.04 13.18 -16.46
N ARG A 109 -3.39 12.96 -17.72
CA ARG A 109 -4.49 12.09 -18.15
C ARG A 109 -3.99 11.04 -19.14
N LYS A 110 -4.78 10.02 -19.39
CA LYS A 110 -4.50 9.04 -20.45
C LYS A 110 -4.86 9.66 -21.81
N GLY A 111 -3.87 9.81 -22.67
CA GLY A 111 -4.06 10.26 -24.05
C GLY A 111 -4.73 9.21 -24.94
N ALA A 112 -5.08 9.58 -26.15
CA ALA A 112 -5.72 8.70 -27.13
C ALA A 112 -4.81 7.52 -27.55
N ASP A 113 -3.50 7.72 -27.53
CA ASP A 113 -2.48 6.72 -27.80
C ASP A 113 -2.15 5.85 -26.58
N GLY A 114 -2.84 6.05 -25.46
CA GLY A 114 -2.61 5.36 -24.19
C GLY A 114 -1.45 5.88 -23.36
N LYS A 115 -0.69 6.87 -23.87
CA LYS A 115 0.43 7.50 -23.17
C LYS A 115 -0.06 8.64 -22.25
N PRO A 116 0.78 9.05 -21.27
CA PRO A 116 0.46 10.18 -20.41
C PRO A 116 0.45 11.50 -21.19
N GLU A 117 -0.62 12.25 -21.08
CA GLU A 117 -0.79 13.60 -21.64
C GLU A 117 -0.96 14.62 -20.51
N ILE A 118 -0.31 15.77 -20.62
CA ILE A 118 -0.38 16.82 -19.60
C ILE A 118 -1.75 17.50 -19.66
N VAL A 119 -2.38 17.69 -18.49
CA VAL A 119 -3.56 18.51 -18.29
C VAL A 119 -3.11 19.92 -17.89
N PRO A 120 -3.24 20.95 -18.79
CA PRO A 120 -2.63 22.25 -18.55
C PRO A 120 -3.06 22.91 -17.23
N GLU A 121 -4.34 22.88 -16.90
CA GLU A 121 -4.88 23.46 -15.66
C GLU A 121 -4.30 22.83 -14.40
N GLN A 122 -4.18 21.52 -14.39
CA GLN A 122 -3.59 20.79 -13.26
C GLN A 122 -2.05 20.93 -13.20
N ALA A 123 -1.40 21.05 -14.35
CA ALA A 123 0.03 21.30 -14.43
C ALA A 123 0.43 22.64 -13.81
N VAL A 124 -0.41 23.68 -13.93
CA VAL A 124 -0.24 24.97 -13.24
C VAL A 124 -0.18 24.74 -11.71
N THR A 125 -1.11 23.98 -11.17
CA THR A 125 -1.13 23.66 -9.72
C THR A 125 0.15 22.92 -9.29
N VAL A 126 0.62 21.96 -10.09
CA VAL A 126 1.87 21.25 -9.79
C VAL A 126 3.05 22.23 -9.77
N ARG A 127 3.21 23.10 -10.78
CA ARG A 127 4.28 24.11 -10.82
C ARG A 127 4.21 25.06 -9.62
N GLN A 128 3.03 25.52 -9.25
CA GLN A 128 2.84 26.38 -8.06
C GLN A 128 3.29 25.68 -6.76
N ILE A 129 3.06 24.37 -6.61
CA ILE A 129 3.53 23.61 -5.44
C ILE A 129 5.07 23.64 -5.39
N TYR A 130 5.75 23.42 -6.52
CA TYR A 130 7.20 23.45 -6.59
C TYR A 130 7.78 24.83 -6.31
N GLU A 131 7.23 25.88 -6.91
CA GLU A 131 7.62 27.28 -6.70
C GLU A 131 7.47 27.72 -5.24
N ARG A 132 6.30 27.45 -4.64
CA ARG A 132 6.04 27.79 -3.22
C ARG A 132 6.98 27.04 -2.28
N PHE A 133 7.29 25.79 -2.57
CA PHE A 133 8.24 25.03 -1.76
C PHE A 133 9.65 25.61 -1.85
N LEU A 134 10.13 25.98 -3.04
CA LEU A 134 11.44 26.62 -3.23
C LEU A 134 11.48 28.05 -2.69
N SER A 135 10.36 28.76 -2.61
CA SER A 135 10.26 30.07 -1.93
C SER A 135 10.27 29.98 -0.39
N GLY A 136 10.45 28.76 0.15
CA GLY A 136 10.61 28.57 1.60
C GLY A 136 9.34 28.18 2.36
N ARG A 137 8.18 28.07 1.71
CA ARG A 137 6.94 27.64 2.36
C ARG A 137 7.07 26.23 2.93
N SER A 138 6.44 25.99 4.07
CA SER A 138 6.33 24.64 4.64
C SER A 138 5.27 23.82 3.89
N LEU A 139 5.34 22.49 3.98
CA LEU A 139 4.35 21.60 3.38
C LEU A 139 2.93 21.88 3.90
N GLN A 140 2.80 22.26 5.18
CA GLN A 140 1.50 22.61 5.78
C GLN A 140 0.97 23.92 5.18
N GLN A 141 1.79 24.97 5.10
CA GLN A 141 1.37 26.24 4.50
C GLN A 141 0.90 26.08 3.05
N ILE A 142 1.61 25.28 2.23
CA ILE A 142 1.20 25.00 0.86
C ILE A 142 -0.15 24.28 0.84
N ALA A 143 -0.35 23.29 1.73
CA ALA A 143 -1.61 22.56 1.82
C ALA A 143 -2.77 23.48 2.23
N ASP A 144 -2.56 24.38 3.18
CA ASP A 144 -3.57 25.34 3.66
C ASP A 144 -3.91 26.37 2.57
N GLU A 145 -2.93 26.88 1.84
CA GLU A 145 -3.11 27.80 0.73
C GLU A 145 -3.91 27.19 -0.42
N LEU A 146 -3.61 25.95 -0.81
CA LEU A 146 -4.36 25.22 -1.85
C LEU A 146 -5.80 24.90 -1.42
N THR A 147 -5.97 24.54 -0.14
CA THR A 147 -7.29 24.32 0.46
C THR A 147 -8.12 25.61 0.46
N GLY A 148 -7.51 26.71 0.90
CA GLY A 148 -8.17 28.02 0.92
C GLY A 148 -8.52 28.56 -0.47
N SER A 149 -7.74 28.19 -1.49
CA SER A 149 -8.02 28.52 -2.89
C SER A 149 -9.08 27.62 -3.54
N GLY A 150 -9.64 26.64 -2.82
CA GLY A 150 -10.65 25.73 -3.33
C GLY A 150 -10.17 24.75 -4.41
N ILE A 151 -8.85 24.59 -4.57
CA ILE A 151 -8.27 23.69 -5.58
C ILE A 151 -8.44 22.24 -5.12
N PRO A 152 -9.09 21.35 -5.93
CA PRO A 152 -9.29 19.97 -5.53
C PRO A 152 -7.97 19.19 -5.49
N THR A 153 -7.87 18.24 -4.55
CA THR A 153 -6.73 17.31 -4.48
C THR A 153 -6.75 16.33 -5.67
N PRO A 154 -5.64 15.59 -5.93
CA PRO A 154 -5.62 14.56 -6.98
C PRO A 154 -6.75 13.52 -6.89
N MET A 155 -7.30 13.30 -5.69
CA MET A 155 -8.44 12.39 -5.47
C MET A 155 -9.79 13.10 -5.37
N GLY A 156 -9.87 14.38 -5.76
CA GLY A 156 -11.11 15.17 -5.74
C GLY A 156 -11.57 15.62 -4.35
N LYS A 157 -10.72 15.52 -3.31
CA LYS A 157 -11.04 16.04 -1.98
C LYS A 157 -10.79 17.55 -1.91
N THR A 158 -11.51 18.23 -1.03
CA THR A 158 -11.39 19.68 -0.81
C THR A 158 -10.19 20.07 0.06
N VAL A 159 -9.76 19.18 0.96
CA VAL A 159 -8.70 19.47 1.94
C VAL A 159 -7.40 18.80 1.54
N TRP A 160 -6.37 19.61 1.36
CA TRP A 160 -5.02 19.14 1.09
C TRP A 160 -4.31 18.70 2.38
N GLN A 161 -3.52 17.65 2.28
CA GLN A 161 -2.68 17.15 3.38
C GLN A 161 -1.20 17.35 3.05
N PRO A 162 -0.35 17.69 4.02
CA PRO A 162 1.10 17.86 3.79
C PRO A 162 1.78 16.64 3.15
N GLY A 163 1.29 15.43 3.48
CA GLY A 163 1.79 14.19 2.88
C GLY A 163 1.51 14.08 1.38
N VAL A 164 0.42 14.65 0.88
CA VAL A 164 0.13 14.70 -0.56
C VAL A 164 1.09 15.65 -1.26
N ILE A 165 1.35 16.83 -0.67
CA ILE A 165 2.34 17.78 -1.19
C ILE A 165 3.74 17.13 -1.24
N GLN A 166 4.15 16.46 -0.16
CA GLN A 166 5.43 15.74 -0.12
C GLN A 166 5.52 14.67 -1.19
N SER A 167 4.44 13.91 -1.41
CA SER A 167 4.37 12.88 -2.45
C SER A 167 4.52 13.48 -3.86
N ILE A 168 3.92 14.65 -4.12
CA ILE A 168 4.05 15.37 -5.40
C ILE A 168 5.50 15.84 -5.59
N LEU A 169 6.09 16.47 -4.59
CA LEU A 169 7.45 17.01 -4.66
C LEU A 169 8.53 15.94 -4.83
N SER A 170 8.31 14.72 -4.32
CA SER A 170 9.28 13.62 -4.38
C SER A 170 9.05 12.64 -5.54
N ASN A 171 8.03 12.85 -6.37
CA ASN A 171 7.70 11.92 -7.43
C ASN A 171 8.42 12.27 -8.74
N GLU A 172 9.36 11.43 -9.15
CA GLU A 172 10.17 11.60 -10.37
C GLU A 172 9.34 11.67 -11.65
N LYS A 173 8.11 11.20 -11.63
CA LYS A 173 7.23 11.26 -12.82
C LYS A 173 6.93 12.70 -13.24
N TYR A 174 7.01 13.67 -12.34
CA TYR A 174 6.80 15.08 -12.72
C TYR A 174 7.93 15.66 -13.57
N LYS A 175 9.14 15.09 -13.52
CA LYS A 175 10.24 15.46 -14.43
C LYS A 175 10.32 14.61 -15.71
N GLY A 176 9.32 13.74 -15.95
CA GLY A 176 9.26 12.90 -17.15
C GLY A 176 9.86 11.51 -17.02
N ASP A 177 10.46 11.17 -15.89
CA ASP A 177 11.07 9.87 -15.61
C ASP A 177 10.13 8.94 -14.87
N ALA A 178 10.49 7.68 -14.75
CA ALA A 178 9.75 6.73 -13.95
C ALA A 178 10.64 5.70 -13.27
N LEU A 179 10.52 5.55 -11.95
CA LEU A 179 11.13 4.47 -11.18
C LEU A 179 10.09 3.36 -10.98
N LEU A 180 10.38 2.19 -11.54
CA LEU A 180 9.54 1.01 -11.47
C LEU A 180 10.08 0.03 -10.44
N GLY A 181 9.17 -0.72 -9.77
CA GLY A 181 9.58 -1.66 -8.73
C GLY A 181 9.78 -1.02 -7.35
N LYS A 182 9.25 0.18 -7.09
CA LYS A 182 9.33 0.87 -5.77
C LYS A 182 8.74 0.04 -4.61
N THR A 183 7.77 -0.80 -4.91
CA THR A 183 7.11 -1.66 -3.93
C THR A 183 6.90 -3.05 -4.49
N TYR A 184 6.81 -4.03 -3.60
CA TYR A 184 6.47 -5.40 -3.96
C TYR A 184 5.51 -6.02 -2.94
N THR A 185 4.76 -7.01 -3.37
CA THR A 185 3.93 -7.83 -2.48
C THR A 185 4.80 -8.94 -1.90
N GLU A 186 4.82 -9.07 -0.58
CA GLU A 186 5.68 -10.02 0.15
C GLU A 186 5.29 -11.46 -0.18
N ASP A 187 4.02 -11.78 0.00
CA ASP A 187 3.47 -13.10 -0.28
C ASP A 187 2.01 -13.03 -0.78
N CYS A 188 1.54 -14.13 -1.38
CA CYS A 188 0.20 -14.22 -1.95
C CYS A 188 -0.91 -14.34 -0.89
N ILE A 189 -0.58 -14.74 0.34
CA ILE A 189 -1.53 -15.00 1.42
C ILE A 189 -1.83 -13.71 2.18
N SER A 190 -0.78 -13.06 2.72
CA SER A 190 -0.92 -11.82 3.51
C SER A 190 -1.22 -10.61 2.62
N LYS A 191 -0.79 -10.64 1.35
CA LYS A 191 -0.87 -9.54 0.38
C LYS A 191 -0.28 -8.23 0.91
N LYS A 192 0.66 -8.32 1.86
CA LYS A 192 1.33 -7.14 2.40
C LYS A 192 2.26 -6.54 1.35
N VAL A 193 2.10 -5.25 1.14
CA VAL A 193 2.96 -4.47 0.25
C VAL A 193 4.11 -3.89 1.07
N ARG A 194 5.34 -4.11 0.63
CA ARG A 194 6.55 -3.53 1.22
C ARG A 194 7.22 -2.57 0.24
N VAL A 195 7.91 -1.59 0.79
CA VAL A 195 8.81 -0.72 0.02
C VAL A 195 10.02 -1.56 -0.36
N ASN A 196 10.42 -1.48 -1.62
CA ASN A 196 11.61 -2.16 -2.13
C ASN A 196 12.85 -1.31 -1.81
N ALA A 197 13.63 -1.77 -0.86
CA ALA A 197 14.90 -1.12 -0.47
C ALA A 197 16.12 -1.72 -1.20
N GLY A 198 15.89 -2.55 -2.21
CA GLY A 198 16.93 -3.24 -2.99
C GLY A 198 16.77 -4.77 -3.02
N GLU A 199 15.74 -5.31 -2.35
CA GLU A 199 15.48 -6.76 -2.32
C GLU A 199 15.05 -7.31 -3.69
N ARG A 200 14.48 -6.46 -4.55
CA ARG A 200 14.07 -6.81 -5.92
C ARG A 200 14.59 -5.78 -6.91
N PRO A 201 14.83 -6.17 -8.17
CA PRO A 201 15.28 -5.24 -9.21
C PRO A 201 14.33 -4.05 -9.34
N GLN A 202 14.90 -2.85 -9.43
CA GLN A 202 14.22 -1.61 -9.79
C GLN A 202 14.68 -1.17 -11.16
N TYR A 203 13.78 -0.57 -11.93
CA TYR A 203 14.10 -0.09 -13.28
C TYR A 203 13.80 1.39 -13.35
N TYR A 204 14.78 2.16 -13.75
CA TYR A 204 14.65 3.60 -13.98
C TYR A 204 14.53 3.86 -15.46
N VAL A 205 13.48 4.55 -15.87
CA VAL A 205 13.21 4.90 -17.27
C VAL A 205 13.23 6.41 -17.37
N GLU A 206 14.21 6.92 -18.14
CA GLU A 206 14.36 8.36 -18.39
C GLU A 206 13.46 8.80 -19.55
N ASN A 207 12.98 10.04 -19.50
CA ASN A 207 12.21 10.69 -20.58
C ASN A 207 11.04 9.83 -21.12
N ASN A 208 10.37 9.12 -20.22
CA ASN A 208 9.26 8.23 -20.58
C ASN A 208 8.01 8.98 -21.08
N HIS A 209 7.80 10.20 -20.59
CA HIS A 209 6.62 11.01 -20.89
C HIS A 209 6.93 12.51 -20.76
N PRO A 210 6.06 13.39 -21.29
CA PRO A 210 6.26 14.83 -21.19
C PRO A 210 6.38 15.31 -19.76
N ALA A 211 7.42 16.09 -19.45
CA ALA A 211 7.69 16.61 -18.11
C ALA A 211 6.83 17.84 -17.81
N ILE A 212 6.28 17.95 -16.59
CA ILE A 212 5.63 19.17 -16.09
C ILE A 212 6.67 20.09 -15.44
N ILE A 213 7.66 19.51 -14.78
CA ILE A 213 8.76 20.18 -14.07
C ILE A 213 10.08 19.83 -14.76
N ASP A 214 10.91 20.81 -14.96
CA ASP A 214 12.25 20.56 -15.50
C ASP A 214 13.17 19.83 -14.49
N ALA A 215 14.19 19.14 -15.01
CA ALA A 215 15.07 18.33 -14.19
C ALA A 215 15.86 19.16 -13.15
N ALA A 216 16.23 20.40 -13.48
CA ALA A 216 17.01 21.27 -12.60
C ALA A 216 16.14 21.72 -11.41
N THR A 217 14.90 22.13 -11.65
CA THR A 217 13.93 22.49 -10.60
C THR A 217 13.63 21.29 -9.70
N PHE A 218 13.44 20.10 -10.29
CA PHE A 218 13.21 18.88 -9.52
C PHE A 218 14.42 18.57 -8.61
N ALA A 219 15.65 18.64 -9.12
CA ALA A 219 16.87 18.40 -8.34
C ALA A 219 16.98 19.36 -7.15
N ARG A 220 16.77 20.67 -7.37
CA ARG A 220 16.76 21.68 -6.30
C ARG A 220 15.73 21.37 -5.21
N VAL A 221 14.56 20.87 -5.59
CA VAL A 221 13.52 20.46 -4.62
C VAL A 221 13.96 19.24 -3.82
N GLN A 222 14.62 18.24 -4.44
CA GLN A 222 15.15 17.09 -3.71
C GLN A 222 16.24 17.49 -2.70
N GLU A 223 17.17 18.38 -3.09
CA GLU A 223 18.18 18.93 -2.19
C GLU A 223 17.54 19.65 -0.99
N GLU A 224 16.53 20.48 -1.24
CA GLU A 224 15.84 21.21 -0.19
C GLU A 224 15.03 20.28 0.73
N LEU A 225 14.40 19.22 0.19
CA LEU A 225 13.75 18.16 0.99
C LEU A 225 14.76 17.46 1.90
N ALA A 226 15.93 17.07 1.37
CA ALA A 226 17.00 16.46 2.14
C ALA A 226 17.54 17.42 3.22
N ARG A 227 17.76 18.70 2.88
CA ARG A 227 18.21 19.74 3.83
C ARG A 227 17.22 19.94 4.99
N ARG A 228 15.90 19.96 4.68
CA ARG A 228 14.87 20.08 5.72
C ARG A 228 14.76 18.82 6.56
N ALA A 229 14.96 17.64 5.97
CA ALA A 229 14.94 16.38 6.68
C ALA A 229 16.13 16.24 7.66
N SER A 230 17.34 16.66 7.26
CA SER A 230 18.54 16.62 8.10
C SER A 230 18.45 17.53 9.33
N LYS A 231 17.68 18.63 9.25
CA LYS A 231 17.43 19.52 10.39
C LYS A 231 16.41 18.97 11.40
N ARG A 232 15.65 17.92 11.06
CA ARG A 232 14.78 17.25 12.02
C ARG A 232 15.64 16.38 12.92
N LYS A 233 15.67 16.70 14.22
CA LYS A 233 16.29 15.81 15.23
C LYS A 233 15.67 14.41 15.10
N VAL A 234 16.51 13.41 14.86
CA VAL A 234 16.07 11.99 14.83
C VAL A 234 15.62 11.67 16.25
N LYS A 235 14.32 11.44 16.45
CA LYS A 235 13.84 10.82 17.68
C LYS A 235 14.45 9.43 17.72
N GLN A 236 15.40 9.18 18.62
CA GLN A 236 15.91 7.84 18.86
C GLN A 236 14.74 6.96 19.31
N VAL A 237 14.38 6.00 18.46
CA VAL A 237 13.36 5.00 18.79
C VAL A 237 13.97 4.10 19.87
N GLY A 238 13.44 4.18 21.08
CA GLY A 238 13.83 3.23 22.16
C GLY A 238 14.26 3.89 23.49
N THR A 239 14.57 5.15 23.54
CA THR A 239 14.73 5.85 24.83
C THR A 239 13.41 6.50 25.19
N LYS A 240 12.76 6.03 26.26
CA LYS A 240 11.80 6.85 27.02
C LYS A 240 12.61 8.05 27.53
N THR A 241 12.74 9.09 26.70
CA THR A 241 13.04 10.40 27.24
C THR A 241 11.80 10.73 28.08
N GLU A 242 11.96 10.74 29.40
CA GLU A 242 11.06 11.52 30.24
C GLU A 242 10.90 12.82 29.49
N GLN A 243 9.67 13.14 29.07
CA GLN A 243 9.36 14.45 28.54
C GLN A 243 9.77 15.41 29.63
N GLY A 244 10.95 16.02 29.45
CA GLY A 244 11.46 16.97 30.40
C GLY A 244 10.36 18.00 30.63
N LYS A 245 10.12 18.39 31.88
CA LYS A 245 9.18 19.44 32.31
C LYS A 245 9.41 20.80 31.62
N TYR A 246 10.32 20.86 30.66
CA TYR A 246 10.74 22.07 29.99
C TYR A 246 10.14 22.13 28.59
N SER A 247 9.14 23.00 28.44
CA SER A 247 8.58 23.32 27.14
C SER A 247 9.60 24.13 26.34
N SER A 248 9.68 23.94 25.02
CA SER A 248 10.46 24.74 24.07
C SER A 248 9.99 26.23 23.99
N LYS A 249 9.36 26.73 25.07
CA LYS A 249 8.74 28.05 25.16
C LYS A 249 9.77 29.20 25.27
N TYR A 250 10.99 28.87 25.63
CA TYR A 250 12.05 29.87 25.82
C TYR A 250 13.12 29.73 24.73
N ALA A 251 13.60 30.87 24.23
CA ALA A 251 14.55 30.95 23.10
C ALA A 251 15.86 30.17 23.32
N LEU A 252 16.28 29.97 24.58
CA LEU A 252 17.50 29.26 24.95
C LEU A 252 17.26 27.83 25.44
N THR A 253 16.02 27.32 25.39
CA THR A 253 15.73 25.92 25.74
C THR A 253 16.47 25.01 24.76
N GLU A 254 17.23 24.06 25.23
CA GLU A 254 18.10 23.13 24.48
C GLU A 254 19.41 23.74 23.92
N LEU A 255 19.70 25.03 24.15
CA LEU A 255 20.97 25.63 23.75
C LEU A 255 21.97 25.75 24.94
N LEU A 256 21.48 25.55 26.16
CA LEU A 256 22.31 25.56 27.34
C LEU A 256 22.83 24.16 27.63
N VAL A 257 24.13 23.99 27.63
CA VAL A 257 24.84 22.74 27.92
C VAL A 257 25.70 22.99 29.14
N CYS A 258 25.70 22.06 30.10
CA CYS A 258 26.58 22.14 31.26
C CYS A 258 28.04 22.01 30.82
N GLY A 259 28.91 22.97 31.25
CA GLY A 259 30.32 22.97 30.89
C GLY A 259 31.12 21.80 31.48
N GLU A 260 30.57 21.09 32.47
CA GLU A 260 31.26 19.99 33.16
C GLU A 260 30.72 18.60 32.77
N CYS A 261 29.42 18.48 32.48
CA CYS A 261 28.81 17.16 32.19
C CYS A 261 28.15 17.02 30.81
N GLY A 262 28.13 18.08 29.99
CA GLY A 262 27.56 18.05 28.62
C GLY A 262 26.05 18.29 28.56
#